data_68729743acd50a3f0cbfef1f073125e6
#
_entry.id   68729743acd50a3f0cbfef1f073125e6
#
_cell.length_a   1.000
_cell.length_b   1.000
_cell.length_c   1.000
_cell.angle_alpha   90.00
_cell.angle_beta   90.00
_cell.angle_gamma   90.00
#
_symmetry.space_group_name_H-M   'P 1'
#
loop_
_entity.id
_entity.type
_entity.pdbx_description
1 polymer ?
#
loop_
_entity_poly.entity_id
_entity_poly.type
_entity_poly.pdbx_seq_one_letter_code
_entity_poly.pdbx_strand_id
1 'polypeptide(L)'
;VNKIIFKKNDLIYSILLMPFLSKKNQINLLKKSYKSLKSGGGFICINKIQSSNSQFQDIFNQLYFDFKKSKKISSNDILKKAQSLRSVMTLNTQAEEIKNLKKVGFKKIEVFFKYLNFIGIIAVK
;
A
#
# COMPACT_ATOMS: atom_id res chain seq x y z
N VAL A 1 -3.47 0.21 15.39
CA VAL A 1 -2.07 -0.21 15.22
C VAL A 1 -1.32 -0.30 16.55
N ASN A 2 -1.58 0.58 17.52
CA ASN A 2 -0.85 0.60 18.79
C ASN A 2 -1.12 -0.63 19.70
N LYS A 3 -2.27 -1.29 19.54
CA LYS A 3 -2.67 -2.47 20.34
C LYS A 3 -2.31 -3.81 19.66
N ILE A 4 -1.74 -3.82 18.45
CA ILE A 4 -1.38 -5.06 17.77
C ILE A 4 -0.08 -5.59 18.39
N ILE A 5 -0.14 -6.77 18.95
CA ILE A 5 1.02 -7.51 19.47
C ILE A 5 1.49 -8.46 18.37
N PHE A 6 2.69 -8.23 17.89
CA PHE A 6 3.32 -9.11 16.89
C PHE A 6 4.19 -10.15 17.63
N LYS A 7 3.87 -11.42 17.48
CA LYS A 7 4.75 -12.53 17.85
C LYS A 7 5.87 -12.68 16.80
N LYS A 8 6.83 -13.57 17.00
CA LYS A 8 7.82 -13.93 15.98
C LYS A 8 7.14 -14.63 14.80
N ASN A 9 7.42 -14.15 13.59
CA ASN A 9 6.78 -14.62 12.36
C ASN A 9 7.82 -14.89 11.26
N ASP A 10 7.52 -15.84 10.40
CA ASP A 10 8.28 -16.08 9.18
C ASP A 10 7.77 -15.21 8.02
N LEU A 11 6.48 -14.90 8.03
CA LEU A 11 5.83 -14.08 7.01
C LEU A 11 4.80 -13.15 7.65
N ILE A 12 4.78 -11.90 7.19
CA ILE A 12 3.75 -10.91 7.51
C ILE A 12 3.24 -10.33 6.19
N TYR A 13 1.94 -10.22 6.05
CA TYR A 13 1.35 -9.52 4.91
C TYR A 13 0.39 -8.43 5.36
N SER A 14 0.35 -7.35 4.59
CA SER A 14 -0.52 -6.19 4.78
C SER A 14 -1.19 -5.86 3.44
N ILE A 15 -2.47 -6.14 3.33
CA ILE A 15 -3.22 -5.95 2.09
C ILE A 15 -4.20 -4.80 2.28
N LEU A 16 -4.01 -3.73 1.52
CA LEU A 16 -4.85 -2.53 1.45
C LEU A 16 -5.11 -1.86 2.83
N LEU A 17 -4.23 -2.08 3.80
CA LEU A 17 -4.33 -1.51 5.15
C LEU A 17 -3.60 -0.16 5.27
N MET A 18 -2.38 -0.10 4.72
CA MET A 18 -1.48 1.05 4.89
C MET A 18 -2.10 2.38 4.45
N PRO A 19 -2.84 2.45 3.32
CA PRO A 19 -3.46 3.70 2.88
C PRO A 19 -4.43 4.33 3.88
N PHE A 20 -5.00 3.56 4.79
CA PHE A 20 -5.93 4.05 5.83
C PHE A 20 -5.23 4.50 7.12
N LEU A 21 -3.91 4.48 7.15
CA LEU A 21 -3.10 4.91 8.28
C LEU A 21 -2.42 6.25 7.98
N SER A 22 -2.26 7.09 9.00
CA SER A 22 -1.41 8.28 8.89
C SER A 22 0.03 7.89 8.58
N LYS A 23 0.81 8.77 7.96
CA LYS A 23 2.25 8.53 7.64
C LYS A 23 3.03 8.00 8.85
N LYS A 24 2.82 8.58 10.04
CA LYS A 24 3.42 8.12 11.29
C LYS A 24 3.05 6.68 11.63
N ASN A 25 1.77 6.33 11.49
CA ASN A 25 1.28 4.98 11.80
C ASN A 25 1.71 3.94 10.77
N GLN A 26 1.86 4.32 9.49
CA GLN A 26 2.46 3.47 8.46
C GLN A 26 3.89 3.08 8.85
N ILE A 27 4.74 4.04 9.22
CA ILE A 27 6.11 3.77 9.67
C ILE A 27 6.12 2.91 10.94
N ASN A 28 5.23 3.18 11.90
CA ASN A 28 5.14 2.38 13.13
C ASN A 28 4.75 0.94 12.84
N LEU A 29 3.81 0.70 11.93
CA LEU A 29 3.44 -0.64 11.49
C LEU A 29 4.62 -1.38 10.86
N LEU A 30 5.33 -0.73 9.93
CA LEU A 30 6.52 -1.31 9.30
C LEU A 30 7.61 -1.64 10.31
N LYS A 31 7.90 -0.75 11.30
CA LYS A 31 8.87 -1.02 12.36
C LYS A 31 8.48 -2.23 13.21
N LYS A 32 7.20 -2.35 13.59
CA LYS A 32 6.70 -3.49 14.36
C LYS A 32 6.80 -4.78 13.55
N SER A 33 6.41 -4.75 12.27
CA SER A 33 6.53 -5.89 11.35
C SER A 33 7.98 -6.34 11.22
N TYR A 34 8.90 -5.42 10.95
CA TYR A 34 10.32 -5.72 10.84
C TYR A 34 10.89 -6.36 12.10
N LYS A 35 10.57 -5.82 13.29
CA LYS A 35 11.03 -6.36 14.58
C LYS A 35 10.51 -7.76 14.86
N SER A 36 9.28 -8.06 14.46
CA SER A 36 8.64 -9.36 14.71
C SER A 36 9.00 -10.43 13.69
N LEU A 37 9.53 -10.07 12.53
CA LEU A 37 10.04 -11.04 11.57
C LEU A 37 11.31 -11.71 12.10
N LYS A 38 11.41 -13.02 11.89
CA LYS A 38 12.65 -13.78 12.06
C LYS A 38 13.68 -13.35 11.00
N SER A 39 14.95 -13.70 11.20
CA SER A 39 15.96 -13.53 10.15
C SER A 39 15.56 -14.31 8.90
N GLY A 40 15.65 -13.68 7.72
CA GLY A 40 15.17 -14.25 6.46
C GLY A 40 13.64 -14.23 6.27
N GLY A 41 12.89 -13.75 7.26
CA GLY A 41 11.44 -13.62 7.17
C GLY A 41 10.99 -12.54 6.19
N GLY A 42 9.81 -12.73 5.60
CA GLY A 42 9.25 -11.88 4.55
C GLY A 42 8.15 -10.94 5.02
N PHE A 43 8.10 -9.75 4.44
CA PHE A 43 6.97 -8.82 4.53
C PHE A 43 6.43 -8.60 3.12
N ILE A 44 5.13 -8.87 2.92
CA ILE A 44 4.43 -8.61 1.67
C ILE A 44 3.40 -7.53 1.92
N CYS A 45 3.40 -6.48 1.09
CA CYS A 45 2.32 -5.50 1.12
C CYS A 45 1.73 -5.27 -0.27
N ILE A 46 0.41 -5.12 -0.30
CA ILE A 46 -0.33 -4.63 -1.47
C ILE A 46 -1.00 -3.34 -1.06
N ASN A 47 -0.65 -2.25 -1.71
CA ASN A 47 -1.15 -0.92 -1.37
C ASN A 47 -1.72 -0.21 -2.61
N LYS A 48 -2.70 0.66 -2.36
CA LYS A 48 -3.02 1.70 -3.32
C LYS A 48 -1.99 2.81 -3.16
N ILE A 49 -1.46 3.29 -4.28
CA ILE A 49 -0.46 4.37 -4.34
C ILE A 49 -0.96 5.52 -5.21
N GLN A 50 -0.25 6.64 -5.15
CA GLN A 50 -0.38 7.73 -6.10
C GLN A 50 0.82 7.79 -7.04
N SER A 51 0.61 8.31 -8.25
CA SER A 51 1.70 8.61 -9.17
C SER A 51 2.47 9.84 -8.68
N SER A 52 3.77 9.89 -8.97
CA SER A 52 4.58 11.11 -8.80
C SER A 52 4.33 12.16 -9.89
N ASN A 53 3.68 11.79 -10.97
CA ASN A 53 3.32 12.64 -12.10
C ASN A 53 1.80 12.79 -12.21
N SER A 54 1.30 14.04 -12.26
CA SER A 54 -0.14 14.33 -12.28
C SER A 54 -0.84 13.80 -13.53
N GLN A 55 -0.20 13.87 -14.70
CA GLN A 55 -0.80 13.37 -15.95
C GLN A 55 -1.01 11.85 -15.88
N PHE A 56 0.00 11.10 -15.40
CA PHE A 56 -0.16 9.66 -15.19
C PHE A 56 -1.18 9.35 -14.10
N GLN A 57 -1.28 10.17 -13.06
CA GLN A 57 -2.30 9.99 -12.03
C GLN A 57 -3.71 10.10 -12.61
N ASP A 58 -3.95 11.08 -13.48
CA ASP A 58 -5.25 11.27 -14.13
C ASP A 58 -5.58 10.12 -15.09
N ILE A 59 -4.63 9.69 -15.91
CA ILE A 59 -4.77 8.53 -16.79
C ILE A 59 -5.10 7.27 -15.99
N PHE A 60 -4.36 6.99 -14.90
CA PHE A 60 -4.61 5.81 -14.07
C PHE A 60 -5.96 5.86 -13.35
N ASN A 61 -6.40 7.04 -12.92
CA ASN A 61 -7.73 7.22 -12.34
C ASN A 61 -8.83 6.93 -13.37
N GLN A 62 -8.67 7.41 -14.61
CA GLN A 62 -9.64 7.16 -15.69
C GLN A 62 -9.68 5.66 -16.05
N LEU A 63 -8.54 5.05 -16.28
CA LEU A 63 -8.47 3.61 -16.60
C LEU A 63 -9.04 2.75 -15.47
N TYR A 64 -8.82 3.13 -14.21
CA TYR A 64 -9.41 2.43 -13.07
C TYR A 64 -10.93 2.62 -12.97
N PHE A 65 -11.42 3.80 -13.34
CA PHE A 65 -12.86 4.06 -13.46
C PHE A 65 -13.48 3.15 -14.53
N ASP A 66 -12.86 3.08 -15.70
CA ASP A 66 -13.34 2.27 -16.84
C ASP A 66 -13.32 0.77 -16.50
N PHE A 67 -12.26 0.31 -15.79
CA PHE A 67 -12.17 -1.04 -15.27
C PHE A 67 -13.36 -1.39 -14.34
N LYS A 68 -13.72 -0.49 -13.42
CA LYS A 68 -14.87 -0.71 -12.53
C LYS A 68 -16.18 -0.77 -13.32
N LYS A 69 -16.35 0.11 -14.31
CA LYS A 69 -17.52 0.07 -15.19
C LYS A 69 -17.61 -1.26 -15.96
N SER A 70 -16.50 -1.77 -16.47
CA SER A 70 -16.46 -3.08 -17.14
C SER A 70 -16.89 -4.23 -16.22
N LYS A 71 -16.76 -4.06 -14.90
CA LYS A 71 -17.25 -5.00 -13.87
C LYS A 71 -18.69 -4.73 -13.45
N LYS A 72 -19.47 -3.97 -14.24
CA LYS A 72 -20.88 -3.62 -14.01
C LYS A 72 -21.14 -2.82 -12.73
N ILE A 73 -20.12 -2.13 -12.19
CA ILE A 73 -20.31 -1.18 -11.08
C ILE A 73 -20.85 0.13 -11.69
N SER A 74 -21.94 0.65 -11.12
CA SER A 74 -22.56 1.87 -11.63
C SER A 74 -21.63 3.08 -11.45
N SER A 75 -21.68 4.04 -12.38
CA SER A 75 -20.89 5.28 -12.27
C SER A 75 -21.19 6.04 -10.98
N ASN A 76 -22.43 6.01 -10.52
CA ASN A 76 -22.86 6.67 -9.28
C ASN A 76 -22.19 6.03 -8.05
N ASP A 77 -22.13 4.69 -7.99
CA ASP A 77 -21.47 3.99 -6.88
C ASP A 77 -19.96 4.21 -6.88
N ILE A 78 -19.34 4.26 -8.08
CA ILE A 78 -17.91 4.59 -8.20
C ILE A 78 -17.64 5.99 -7.66
N LEU A 79 -18.45 6.99 -8.02
CA LEU A 79 -18.30 8.37 -7.55
C LEU A 79 -18.54 8.50 -6.04
N LYS A 80 -19.62 7.89 -5.52
CA LYS A 80 -19.90 7.87 -4.08
C LYS A 80 -18.74 7.27 -3.29
N LYS A 81 -18.18 6.15 -3.76
CA LYS A 81 -17.02 5.51 -3.12
C LYS A 81 -15.79 6.40 -3.19
N ALA A 82 -15.50 7.03 -4.33
CA ALA A 82 -14.39 7.96 -4.47
C ALA A 82 -14.52 9.15 -3.51
N GLN A 83 -15.71 9.73 -3.38
CA GLN A 83 -15.98 10.81 -2.44
C GLN A 83 -15.77 10.38 -0.99
N SER A 84 -16.28 9.20 -0.60
CA SER A 84 -16.12 8.68 0.76
C SER A 84 -14.68 8.41 1.17
N LEU A 85 -13.78 8.18 0.21
CA LEU A 85 -12.36 7.89 0.47
C LEU A 85 -11.45 9.13 0.35
N ARG A 86 -11.95 10.25 -0.16
CA ARG A 86 -11.15 11.42 -0.54
C ARG A 86 -10.27 11.97 0.59
N SER A 87 -10.77 12.01 1.83
CA SER A 87 -10.03 12.52 2.99
C SER A 87 -9.57 11.41 3.96
N VAL A 88 -9.84 10.16 3.64
CA VAL A 88 -9.59 9.00 4.52
C VAL A 88 -8.26 8.33 4.20
N MET A 89 -7.86 8.33 2.93
CA MET A 89 -6.65 7.64 2.48
C MET A 89 -5.44 8.56 2.47
N THR A 90 -4.32 8.06 3.00
CA THR A 90 -3.00 8.69 2.96
C THR A 90 -2.10 7.86 2.04
N LEU A 91 -2.03 8.26 0.78
CA LEU A 91 -1.29 7.53 -0.24
C LEU A 91 0.19 7.92 -0.26
N ASN A 92 1.04 6.96 -0.56
CA ASN A 92 2.44 7.13 -0.90
C ASN A 92 2.62 6.99 -2.42
N THR A 93 3.70 7.54 -2.94
CA THR A 93 4.24 7.12 -4.25
C THR A 93 4.99 5.79 -4.11
N GLN A 94 5.27 5.12 -5.22
CA GLN A 94 6.12 3.92 -5.22
C GLN A 94 7.48 4.17 -4.56
N ALA A 95 8.11 5.30 -4.87
CA ALA A 95 9.41 5.68 -4.30
C ALA A 95 9.32 5.86 -2.77
N GLU A 96 8.25 6.46 -2.26
CA GLU A 96 8.02 6.60 -0.83
C GLU A 96 7.78 5.25 -0.14
N GLU A 97 7.03 4.33 -0.76
CA GLU A 97 6.84 2.97 -0.22
C GLU A 97 8.18 2.25 -0.05
N ILE A 98 9.02 2.25 -1.08
CA ILE A 98 10.35 1.63 -1.04
C ILE A 98 11.25 2.33 -0.01
N LYS A 99 11.25 3.67 0.01
CA LYS A 99 12.02 4.47 0.98
C LYS A 99 11.63 4.14 2.42
N ASN A 100 10.35 3.98 2.69
CA ASN A 100 9.84 3.65 4.02
C ASN A 100 10.28 2.25 4.48
N LEU A 101 10.25 1.26 3.58
CA LEU A 101 10.75 -0.08 3.85
C LEU A 101 12.26 -0.08 4.14
N LYS A 102 13.05 0.63 3.33
CA LYS A 102 14.49 0.79 3.57
C LYS A 102 14.79 1.45 4.92
N LYS A 103 14.04 2.51 5.24
CA LYS A 103 14.19 3.27 6.49
C LYS A 103 13.99 2.42 7.75
N VAL A 104 13.14 1.40 7.70
CA VAL A 104 12.89 0.53 8.85
C VAL A 104 13.83 -0.68 8.93
N GLY A 105 14.67 -0.90 7.91
CA GLY A 105 15.75 -1.88 7.94
C GLY A 105 15.71 -2.97 6.86
N PHE A 106 14.66 -3.03 6.04
CA PHE A 106 14.64 -4.00 4.92
C PHE A 106 15.69 -3.65 3.87
N LYS A 107 16.51 -4.64 3.50
CA LYS A 107 17.59 -4.48 2.51
C LYS A 107 17.23 -5.10 1.16
N LYS A 108 16.49 -6.21 1.15
CA LYS A 108 16.03 -6.91 -0.06
C LYS A 108 14.58 -6.54 -0.28
N ILE A 109 14.30 -5.74 -1.31
CA ILE A 109 12.98 -5.20 -1.61
C ILE A 109 12.73 -5.33 -3.10
N GLU A 110 11.62 -5.95 -3.48
CA GLU A 110 11.24 -6.14 -4.87
C GLU A 110 9.77 -5.78 -5.08
N VAL A 111 9.48 -5.11 -6.20
CA VAL A 111 8.12 -4.87 -6.68
C VAL A 111 7.73 -6.06 -7.57
N PHE A 112 6.83 -6.90 -7.12
CA PHE A 112 6.42 -8.10 -7.86
C PHE A 112 5.12 -7.89 -8.65
N PHE A 113 4.40 -6.81 -8.35
CA PHE A 113 3.12 -6.51 -8.98
C PHE A 113 2.93 -4.99 -9.08
N LYS A 114 2.45 -4.53 -10.23
CA LYS A 114 1.96 -3.17 -10.41
C LYS A 114 0.82 -3.15 -11.41
N TYR A 115 -0.29 -2.56 -11.02
CA TYR A 115 -1.43 -2.32 -11.88
C TYR A 115 -2.06 -0.96 -11.54
N LEU A 116 -1.93 -0.01 -12.47
CA LEU A 116 -2.41 1.38 -12.31
C LEU A 116 -1.96 1.97 -10.95
N ASN A 117 -2.90 2.25 -10.07
CA ASN A 117 -2.69 2.81 -8.73
C ASN A 117 -2.44 1.76 -7.64
N PHE A 118 -2.14 0.52 -8.01
CA PHE A 118 -1.88 -0.55 -7.04
C PHE A 118 -0.47 -1.10 -7.22
N ILE A 119 0.17 -1.41 -6.10
CA ILE A 119 1.50 -1.98 -6.07
C ILE A 119 1.57 -3.14 -5.07
N GLY A 120 2.26 -4.20 -5.44
CA GLY A 120 2.64 -5.29 -4.55
C GLY A 120 4.16 -5.29 -4.37
N ILE A 121 4.60 -5.26 -3.12
CA ILE A 121 6.02 -5.25 -2.75
C ILE A 121 6.29 -6.39 -1.80
N ILE A 122 7.40 -7.10 -2.03
CA ILE A 122 7.97 -8.05 -1.09
C ILE A 122 9.28 -7.49 -0.53
N ALA A 123 9.47 -7.64 0.76
CA ALA A 123 10.69 -7.22 1.46
C ALA A 123 11.16 -8.33 2.41
N VAL A 124 12.45 -8.61 2.45
CA VAL A 124 13.05 -9.67 3.29
C VAL A 124 13.97 -9.03 4.32
N LYS A 125 13.85 -9.53 5.57
CA LYS A 125 14.67 -9.14 6.71
C LYS A 125 16.04 -9.79 6.69
#